data_6a1763ac2cb7617b35f00428463d243b
#
_entry.id   6a1763ac2cb7617b35f00428463d243b
#
_cell.length_a   1.000
_cell.length_b   1.000
_cell.length_c   1.000
_cell.angle_alpha   90.00
_cell.angle_beta   90.00
_cell.angle_gamma   90.00
#
_symmetry.space_group_name_H-M   'P 1'
#
loop_
_entity.id
_entity.type
_entity.pdbx_description
1 polymer ?
#
loop_
_entity_poly.entity_id
_entity_poly.type
_entity_poly.pdbx_seq_one_letter_code
_entity_poly.pdbx_strand_id
1 'polypeptide(L)'
;MRKQKEPKQQELDVVKQLKDICYTVDPNDIYKDMIKIGQGASGGVFIAHRTFTNDNGEKTTMPVAIKQMNLEQQPKKELIINEILVMKKSQNPNIVNYLDSYLWKGDLWVVMEYMEGGSLTDVVTCNMMMEGQIAAVCKEVLQGLHHLHTNGVIHRDIKSDNILLSLQGDIKLTDFGFCAQLNESQAKRTTMVGTPYWMAPEVVTRKEYGSKVDIWSLGIMAIEMIEGEPPYLNENPLRALYLIATNGTPTLQSPESLSEVFRDFLSKCLEVDPEIRPSAEDMLKHPFLALADPLRSLSPLIRAARESTASS
;
A
#
# COMPACT_ATOMS: atom_id res chain seq x y z
N MET A 1 -23.00 -24.61 14.94
CA MET A 1 -21.69 -24.74 15.63
C MET A 1 -20.63 -25.20 14.63
N ARG A 2 -19.77 -24.33 14.10
CA ARG A 2 -18.60 -24.73 13.32
C ARG A 2 -17.56 -25.28 14.30
N LYS A 3 -17.23 -26.58 14.18
CA LYS A 3 -16.11 -27.17 14.93
C LYS A 3 -14.84 -26.39 14.58
N GLN A 4 -14.17 -25.81 15.58
CA GLN A 4 -12.82 -25.27 15.43
C GLN A 4 -11.91 -26.46 15.01
N LYS A 5 -11.28 -26.33 13.85
CA LYS A 5 -10.28 -27.32 13.39
C LYS A 5 -9.07 -27.26 14.32
N GLU A 6 -8.46 -28.40 14.58
CA GLU A 6 -7.21 -28.45 15.36
C GLU A 6 -6.09 -27.64 14.64
N PRO A 7 -5.17 -27.01 15.38
CA PRO A 7 -4.11 -26.14 14.80
C PRO A 7 -3.29 -26.81 13.70
N LYS A 8 -2.95 -28.09 13.84
CA LYS A 8 -2.22 -28.86 12.83
C LYS A 8 -3.01 -29.06 11.52
N GLN A 9 -4.34 -29.21 11.63
CA GLN A 9 -5.19 -29.36 10.45
C GLN A 9 -5.34 -28.02 9.70
N GLN A 10 -5.40 -26.89 10.42
CA GLN A 10 -5.41 -25.56 9.82
C GLN A 10 -4.11 -25.27 9.06
N GLU A 11 -2.97 -25.65 9.62
CA GLU A 11 -1.66 -25.46 8.98
C GLU A 11 -1.50 -26.28 7.71
N LEU A 12 -1.97 -27.52 7.71
CA LEU A 12 -2.00 -28.40 6.53
C LEU A 12 -2.91 -27.85 5.42
N ASP A 13 -4.07 -27.32 5.79
CA ASP A 13 -5.02 -26.70 4.85
C ASP A 13 -4.40 -25.46 4.19
N VAL A 14 -3.67 -24.65 4.95
CA VAL A 14 -2.97 -23.43 4.46
C VAL A 14 -1.88 -23.78 3.47
N VAL A 15 -1.01 -24.73 3.80
CA VAL A 15 0.05 -25.19 2.89
C VAL A 15 -0.53 -25.79 1.61
N LYS A 16 -1.65 -26.51 1.70
CA LYS A 16 -2.35 -27.02 0.54
C LYS A 16 -2.86 -25.91 -0.36
N GLN A 17 -3.51 -24.88 0.21
CA GLN A 17 -3.99 -23.71 -0.54
C GLN A 17 -2.83 -22.98 -1.24
N LEU A 18 -1.68 -22.82 -0.57
CA LEU A 18 -0.49 -22.22 -1.19
C LEU A 18 0.01 -23.05 -2.38
N LYS A 19 0.03 -24.37 -2.27
CA LYS A 19 0.40 -25.26 -3.40
C LYS A 19 -0.54 -25.16 -4.59
N ASP A 20 -1.82 -24.85 -4.35
CA ASP A 20 -2.82 -24.69 -5.41
C ASP A 20 -2.68 -23.35 -6.17
N ILE A 21 -2.08 -22.35 -5.55
CA ILE A 21 -1.92 -21.00 -6.13
C ILE A 21 -0.49 -20.65 -6.56
N CYS A 22 0.51 -21.44 -6.13
CA CYS A 22 1.93 -21.21 -6.39
C CYS A 22 2.50 -22.31 -7.30
N TYR A 23 3.49 -21.95 -8.10
CA TYR A 23 4.34 -22.92 -8.76
C TYR A 23 5.25 -23.63 -7.75
N THR A 24 5.56 -24.91 -8.00
CA THR A 24 6.43 -25.75 -7.12
C THR A 24 7.74 -26.12 -7.81
N VAL A 25 8.18 -25.32 -8.76
CA VAL A 25 9.46 -25.45 -9.46
C VAL A 25 10.51 -24.52 -8.84
N ASP A 26 11.79 -24.78 -9.11
CA ASP A 26 12.87 -23.96 -8.59
C ASP A 26 12.85 -22.55 -9.22
N PRO A 27 12.55 -21.48 -8.47
CA PRO A 27 12.51 -20.13 -9.02
C PRO A 27 13.92 -19.60 -9.40
N ASN A 28 14.99 -20.17 -8.87
CA ASN A 28 16.35 -19.79 -9.24
C ASN A 28 16.71 -20.12 -10.69
N ASP A 29 15.97 -21.02 -11.32
CA ASP A 29 16.14 -21.32 -12.75
C ASP A 29 15.56 -20.21 -13.64
N ILE A 30 14.60 -19.47 -13.13
CA ILE A 30 13.83 -18.44 -13.86
C ILE A 30 14.35 -17.04 -13.56
N TYR A 31 14.65 -16.74 -12.30
CA TYR A 31 15.06 -15.42 -11.82
C TYR A 31 16.55 -15.43 -11.48
N LYS A 32 17.27 -14.47 -12.07
CA LYS A 32 18.73 -14.35 -11.97
C LYS A 32 19.10 -13.02 -11.32
N ASP A 33 20.38 -12.92 -10.91
CA ASP A 33 20.99 -11.70 -10.39
C ASP A 33 20.23 -11.09 -9.19
N MET A 34 19.83 -11.94 -8.25
CA MET A 34 19.10 -11.50 -7.05
C MET A 34 19.95 -10.61 -6.16
N ILE A 35 19.49 -9.37 -5.96
CA ILE A 35 20.12 -8.38 -5.09
C ILE A 35 19.10 -7.98 -4.04
N LYS A 36 19.46 -8.12 -2.76
CA LYS A 36 18.61 -7.70 -1.65
C LYS A 36 18.52 -6.17 -1.61
N ILE A 37 17.29 -5.64 -1.67
CA ILE A 37 17.02 -4.20 -1.66
C ILE A 37 16.23 -3.75 -0.41
N GLY A 38 15.73 -4.69 0.39
CA GLY A 38 14.97 -4.36 1.57
C GLY A 38 14.72 -5.56 2.48
N GLN A 39 14.25 -5.26 3.69
CA GLN A 39 13.80 -6.23 4.67
C GLN A 39 12.43 -5.79 5.20
N GLY A 40 11.41 -6.55 4.90
CA GLY A 40 10.08 -6.38 5.48
C GLY A 40 9.89 -7.21 6.75
N ALA A 41 8.76 -7.02 7.43
CA ALA A 41 8.38 -7.81 8.62
C ALA A 41 8.23 -9.31 8.33
N SER A 42 7.84 -9.67 7.11
CA SER A 42 7.61 -11.05 6.67
C SER A 42 8.80 -11.69 5.95
N GLY A 43 9.81 -10.93 5.52
CA GLY A 43 10.96 -11.48 4.80
C GLY A 43 11.74 -10.46 3.99
N GLY A 44 12.72 -10.91 3.21
CA GLY A 44 13.55 -10.08 2.36
C GLY A 44 12.85 -9.66 1.07
N VAL A 45 13.19 -8.48 0.58
CA VAL A 45 12.80 -7.99 -0.74
C VAL A 45 14.02 -7.91 -1.63
N PHE A 46 13.91 -8.44 -2.83
CA PHE A 46 15.01 -8.55 -3.79
C PHE A 46 14.59 -7.96 -5.12
N ILE A 47 15.54 -7.37 -5.83
CA ILE A 47 15.45 -7.18 -7.28
C ILE A 47 16.06 -8.40 -7.95
N ALA A 48 15.46 -8.87 -9.03
CA ALA A 48 15.98 -9.94 -9.86
C ALA A 48 15.61 -9.68 -11.32
N HIS A 49 16.15 -10.52 -12.22
CA HIS A 49 15.90 -10.40 -13.65
C HIS A 49 15.28 -11.70 -14.18
N ARG A 50 14.21 -11.55 -14.95
CA ARG A 50 13.60 -12.62 -15.72
C ARG A 50 13.89 -12.41 -17.19
N THR A 51 14.44 -13.44 -17.85
CA THR A 51 14.61 -13.44 -19.29
C THR A 51 13.41 -14.11 -19.96
N PHE A 52 12.84 -13.48 -20.94
CA PHE A 52 11.77 -14.04 -21.78
C PHE A 52 12.08 -13.79 -23.24
N THR A 53 11.50 -14.59 -24.11
CA THR A 53 11.62 -14.42 -25.57
C THR A 53 10.37 -13.70 -26.05
N ASN A 54 10.57 -12.57 -26.74
CA ASN A 54 9.45 -11.81 -27.31
C ASN A 54 8.93 -12.52 -28.60
N ASP A 55 7.83 -12.00 -29.15
CA ASP A 55 7.19 -12.57 -30.33
C ASP A 55 8.12 -12.60 -31.56
N ASN A 56 9.17 -11.80 -31.59
CA ASN A 56 10.18 -11.75 -32.64
C ASN A 56 11.35 -12.73 -32.44
N GLY A 57 11.31 -13.54 -31.37
CA GLY A 57 12.38 -14.48 -31.04
C GLY A 57 13.58 -13.88 -30.31
N GLU A 58 13.53 -12.58 -29.95
CA GLU A 58 14.60 -11.91 -29.21
C GLU A 58 14.47 -12.14 -27.71
N LYS A 59 15.61 -12.37 -27.06
CA LYS A 59 15.67 -12.49 -25.60
C LYS A 59 15.71 -11.10 -24.97
N THR A 60 14.70 -10.81 -24.17
CA THR A 60 14.57 -9.57 -23.39
C THR A 60 14.65 -9.88 -21.91
N THR A 61 15.35 -9.05 -21.16
CA THR A 61 15.47 -9.18 -19.70
C THR A 61 14.65 -8.09 -19.01
N MET A 62 13.80 -8.49 -18.08
CA MET A 62 12.95 -7.58 -17.33
C MET A 62 13.29 -7.65 -15.83
N PRO A 63 13.51 -6.49 -15.17
CA PRO A 63 13.66 -6.46 -13.73
C PRO A 63 12.32 -6.74 -13.03
N VAL A 64 12.36 -7.50 -11.94
CA VAL A 64 11.22 -7.81 -11.09
C VAL A 64 11.57 -7.59 -9.64
N ALA A 65 10.57 -7.35 -8.79
CA ALA A 65 10.71 -7.37 -7.35
C ALA A 65 10.23 -8.73 -6.82
N ILE A 66 10.98 -9.31 -5.90
CA ILE A 66 10.65 -10.59 -5.28
C ILE A 66 10.62 -10.42 -3.78
N LYS A 67 9.48 -10.72 -3.17
CA LYS A 67 9.34 -10.86 -1.72
C LYS A 67 9.52 -12.33 -1.38
N GLN A 68 10.59 -12.64 -0.66
CA GLN A 68 10.91 -14.00 -0.23
C GLN A 68 10.70 -14.12 1.28
N MET A 69 9.94 -15.12 1.71
CA MET A 69 9.64 -15.36 3.11
C MET A 69 9.67 -16.85 3.44
N ASN A 70 10.24 -17.18 4.59
CA ASN A 70 10.21 -18.53 5.12
C ASN A 70 8.85 -18.78 5.79
N LEU A 71 8.09 -19.75 5.30
CA LEU A 71 6.73 -20.05 5.79
C LEU A 71 6.70 -20.53 7.24
N GLU A 72 7.70 -21.30 7.69
CA GLU A 72 7.74 -21.81 9.06
C GLU A 72 7.86 -20.68 10.08
N GLN A 73 8.51 -19.57 9.69
CA GLN A 73 8.70 -18.40 10.54
C GLN A 73 7.51 -17.43 10.50
N GLN A 74 6.49 -17.69 9.68
CA GLN A 74 5.33 -16.80 9.57
C GLN A 74 4.22 -17.20 10.54
N PRO A 75 3.84 -16.32 11.49
CA PRO A 75 2.82 -16.65 12.49
C PRO A 75 1.39 -16.67 11.94
N LYS A 76 1.12 -15.97 10.83
CA LYS A 76 -0.22 -15.79 10.24
C LYS A 76 -0.21 -16.06 8.75
N LYS A 77 -0.06 -17.34 8.38
CA LYS A 77 0.03 -17.76 6.97
C LYS A 77 -1.22 -17.42 6.14
N GLU A 78 -2.39 -17.34 6.78
CA GLU A 78 -3.66 -16.98 6.11
C GLU A 78 -3.63 -15.55 5.54
N LEU A 79 -2.92 -14.62 6.19
CA LEU A 79 -2.78 -13.25 5.70
C LEU A 79 -1.97 -13.21 4.41
N ILE A 80 -0.96 -14.08 4.28
CA ILE A 80 -0.13 -14.19 3.08
C ILE A 80 -0.95 -14.70 1.90
N ILE A 81 -1.78 -15.72 2.12
CA ILE A 81 -2.69 -16.24 1.09
C ILE A 81 -3.64 -15.14 0.62
N ASN A 82 -4.24 -14.41 1.56
CA ASN A 82 -5.13 -13.31 1.26
C ASN A 82 -4.43 -12.22 0.43
N GLU A 83 -3.21 -11.84 0.81
CA GLU A 83 -2.37 -10.88 0.07
C GLU A 83 -2.18 -11.31 -1.39
N ILE A 84 -1.74 -12.56 -1.61
CA ILE A 84 -1.53 -13.11 -2.95
C ILE A 84 -2.82 -13.11 -3.76
N LEU A 85 -3.92 -13.57 -3.19
CA LEU A 85 -5.21 -13.67 -3.88
C LEU A 85 -5.77 -12.29 -4.25
N VAL A 86 -5.60 -11.29 -3.37
CA VAL A 86 -6.00 -9.91 -3.65
C VAL A 86 -5.14 -9.32 -4.76
N MET A 87 -3.82 -9.44 -4.69
CA MET A 87 -2.92 -8.95 -5.73
C MET A 87 -3.19 -9.62 -7.08
N LYS A 88 -3.41 -10.93 -7.09
CA LYS A 88 -3.69 -11.70 -8.31
C LYS A 88 -4.98 -11.26 -9.02
N LYS A 89 -5.97 -10.82 -8.25
CA LYS A 89 -7.28 -10.34 -8.78
C LYS A 89 -7.30 -8.84 -9.07
N SER A 90 -6.40 -8.07 -8.49
CA SER A 90 -6.40 -6.61 -8.53
C SER A 90 -5.45 -6.08 -9.62
N GLN A 91 -5.78 -6.30 -10.88
CA GLN A 91 -5.02 -5.72 -11.99
C GLN A 91 -5.54 -4.32 -12.30
N ASN A 92 -4.69 -3.32 -12.04
CA ASN A 92 -5.04 -1.90 -12.24
C ASN A 92 -3.75 -1.09 -12.42
N PRO A 93 -3.75 0.00 -13.21
CA PRO A 93 -2.57 0.85 -13.43
C PRO A 93 -1.99 1.46 -12.16
N ASN A 94 -2.79 1.61 -11.09
CA ASN A 94 -2.38 2.20 -9.81
C ASN A 94 -2.17 1.16 -8.70
N ILE A 95 -2.02 -0.11 -9.05
CA ILE A 95 -1.71 -1.21 -8.14
C ILE A 95 -0.49 -1.94 -8.67
N VAL A 96 0.48 -2.23 -7.77
CA VAL A 96 1.67 -3.01 -8.13
C VAL A 96 1.23 -4.36 -8.70
N ASN A 97 1.66 -4.65 -9.93
CA ASN A 97 1.21 -5.81 -10.65
C ASN A 97 1.87 -7.09 -10.09
N TYR A 98 1.02 -8.06 -9.73
CA TYR A 98 1.46 -9.41 -9.40
C TYR A 98 1.81 -10.15 -10.69
N LEU A 99 2.97 -10.82 -10.70
CA LEU A 99 3.43 -11.62 -11.83
C LEU A 99 3.24 -13.11 -11.58
N ASP A 100 3.90 -13.63 -10.52
CA ASP A 100 3.89 -15.04 -10.18
C ASP A 100 4.16 -15.28 -8.70
N SER A 101 3.94 -16.52 -8.24
CA SER A 101 4.37 -16.97 -6.92
C SER A 101 4.88 -18.42 -6.97
N TYR A 102 5.86 -18.72 -6.12
CA TYR A 102 6.55 -20.00 -6.05
C TYR A 102 6.63 -20.46 -4.60
N LEU A 103 6.39 -21.73 -4.40
CA LEU A 103 6.62 -22.43 -3.13
C LEU A 103 7.75 -23.43 -3.34
N TRP A 104 8.95 -23.12 -2.82
CA TRP A 104 10.14 -23.90 -3.03
C TRP A 104 10.95 -24.06 -1.76
N LYS A 105 11.22 -25.32 -1.34
CA LYS A 105 12.01 -25.67 -0.15
C LYS A 105 11.60 -24.94 1.14
N GLY A 106 10.30 -24.77 1.35
CA GLY A 106 9.74 -24.09 2.54
C GLY A 106 9.70 -22.56 2.45
N ASP A 107 10.25 -21.97 1.40
CA ASP A 107 10.18 -20.54 1.13
C ASP A 107 9.08 -20.23 0.11
N LEU A 108 8.37 -19.15 0.39
CA LEU A 108 7.41 -18.54 -0.53
C LEU A 108 8.05 -17.35 -1.23
N TRP A 109 7.97 -17.33 -2.55
CA TRP A 109 8.42 -16.23 -3.40
C TRP A 109 7.22 -15.60 -4.07
N VAL A 110 7.00 -14.30 -3.84
CA VAL A 110 5.98 -13.52 -4.52
C VAL A 110 6.68 -12.56 -5.47
N VAL A 111 6.46 -12.75 -6.77
CA VAL A 111 7.09 -11.97 -7.83
C VAL A 111 6.11 -10.90 -8.31
N MET A 112 6.56 -9.66 -8.34
CA MET A 112 5.79 -8.50 -8.76
C MET A 112 6.62 -7.56 -9.63
N GLU A 113 5.97 -6.64 -10.29
CA GLU A 113 6.68 -5.61 -11.05
C GLU A 113 7.62 -4.81 -10.14
N TYR A 114 8.75 -4.40 -10.67
CA TYR A 114 9.71 -3.56 -9.96
C TYR A 114 9.43 -2.08 -10.24
N MET A 115 9.28 -1.32 -9.17
CA MET A 115 9.09 0.14 -9.20
C MET A 115 10.42 0.81 -8.81
N GLU A 116 11.18 1.26 -9.80
CA GLU A 116 12.55 1.74 -9.64
C GLU A 116 12.69 3.09 -8.94
N GLY A 117 11.61 3.83 -8.82
CA GLY A 117 11.57 5.15 -8.15
C GLY A 117 11.55 5.09 -6.62
N GLY A 118 11.40 3.90 -6.04
CA GLY A 118 11.30 3.72 -4.59
C GLY A 118 9.93 4.09 -4.01
N SER A 119 9.86 4.38 -2.71
CA SER A 119 8.63 4.73 -2.02
C SER A 119 8.37 6.24 -1.98
N LEU A 120 7.11 6.61 -1.78
CA LEU A 120 6.73 8.00 -1.56
C LEU A 120 7.38 8.56 -0.28
N THR A 121 7.67 7.73 0.73
CA THR A 121 8.38 8.13 1.94
C THR A 121 9.74 8.74 1.61
N ASP A 122 10.48 8.16 0.68
CA ASP A 122 11.78 8.68 0.27
C ASP A 122 11.65 10.10 -0.32
N VAL A 123 10.57 10.34 -1.04
CA VAL A 123 10.28 11.67 -1.63
C VAL A 123 9.90 12.69 -0.56
N VAL A 124 8.98 12.36 0.33
CA VAL A 124 8.46 13.32 1.33
C VAL A 124 9.46 13.66 2.41
N THR A 125 10.43 12.80 2.68
CA THR A 125 11.51 13.05 3.64
C THR A 125 12.65 13.91 3.08
N CYS A 126 12.83 13.93 1.76
CA CYS A 126 13.93 14.63 1.09
C CYS A 126 13.51 15.92 0.38
N ASN A 127 12.22 16.11 0.11
CA ASN A 127 11.73 17.18 -0.75
C ASN A 127 10.51 17.87 -0.17
N MET A 128 10.34 19.12 -0.56
CA MET A 128 9.05 19.83 -0.45
C MET A 128 8.25 19.58 -1.73
N MET A 129 6.99 19.16 -1.59
CA MET A 129 6.09 18.94 -2.71
C MET A 129 5.18 20.15 -2.91
N MET A 130 4.95 20.52 -4.16
CA MET A 130 3.96 21.54 -4.53
C MET A 130 2.55 20.94 -4.55
N GLU A 131 1.52 21.78 -4.37
CA GLU A 131 0.12 21.32 -4.33
C GLU A 131 -0.29 20.55 -5.60
N GLY A 132 0.16 20.97 -6.78
CA GLY A 132 -0.11 20.23 -8.03
C GLY A 132 0.50 18.82 -8.05
N GLN A 133 1.67 18.65 -7.45
CA GLN A 133 2.32 17.35 -7.28
C GLN A 133 1.58 16.48 -6.26
N ILE A 134 1.17 17.07 -5.14
CA ILE A 134 0.36 16.37 -4.12
C ILE A 134 -0.99 15.94 -4.71
N ALA A 135 -1.64 16.82 -5.48
CA ALA A 135 -2.89 16.50 -6.16
C ALA A 135 -2.73 15.35 -7.15
N ALA A 136 -1.60 15.29 -7.89
CA ALA A 136 -1.30 14.19 -8.79
C ALA A 136 -1.17 12.86 -8.03
N VAL A 137 -0.46 12.82 -6.92
CA VAL A 137 -0.36 11.63 -6.07
C VAL A 137 -1.72 11.21 -5.52
N CYS A 138 -2.48 12.14 -4.94
CA CYS A 138 -3.80 11.85 -4.38
C CYS A 138 -4.76 11.30 -5.44
N LYS A 139 -4.73 11.84 -6.66
CA LYS A 139 -5.58 11.37 -7.76
C LYS A 139 -5.26 9.91 -8.13
N GLU A 140 -3.99 9.58 -8.32
CA GLU A 140 -3.57 8.22 -8.68
C GLU A 140 -3.88 7.22 -7.55
N VAL A 141 -3.62 7.58 -6.30
CA VAL A 141 -3.96 6.74 -5.14
C VAL A 141 -5.46 6.53 -5.04
N LEU A 142 -6.28 7.56 -5.24
CA LEU A 142 -7.75 7.44 -5.24
C LEU A 142 -8.26 6.54 -6.36
N GLN A 143 -7.64 6.55 -7.54
CA GLN A 143 -7.99 5.64 -8.62
C GLN A 143 -7.73 4.18 -8.22
N GLY A 144 -6.60 3.90 -7.60
CA GLY A 144 -6.29 2.58 -7.05
C GLY A 144 -7.25 2.15 -5.93
N LEU A 145 -7.55 3.05 -5.00
CA LEU A 145 -8.52 2.81 -3.92
C LEU A 145 -9.93 2.57 -4.45
N HIS A 146 -10.36 3.35 -5.42
CA HIS A 146 -11.66 3.16 -6.06
C HIS A 146 -11.78 1.76 -6.69
N HIS A 147 -10.74 1.31 -7.38
CA HIS A 147 -10.69 -0.06 -7.91
C HIS A 147 -10.81 -1.11 -6.81
N LEU A 148 -10.03 -1.01 -5.73
CA LEU A 148 -10.11 -1.94 -4.60
C LEU A 148 -11.49 -1.94 -3.95
N HIS A 149 -12.01 -0.75 -3.62
CA HIS A 149 -13.29 -0.60 -2.92
C HIS A 149 -14.47 -1.13 -3.76
N THR A 150 -14.47 -0.89 -5.07
CA THR A 150 -15.48 -1.43 -6.01
C THR A 150 -15.46 -2.97 -6.03
N ASN A 151 -14.30 -3.58 -5.82
CA ASN A 151 -14.15 -5.03 -5.72
C ASN A 151 -14.26 -5.56 -4.27
N GLY A 152 -14.76 -4.74 -3.34
CA GLY A 152 -14.99 -5.14 -1.96
C GLY A 152 -13.71 -5.30 -1.12
N VAL A 153 -12.60 -4.71 -1.52
CA VAL A 153 -11.31 -4.77 -0.81
C VAL A 153 -11.04 -3.47 -0.09
N ILE A 154 -10.74 -3.52 1.21
CA ILE A 154 -10.19 -2.40 1.99
C ILE A 154 -8.69 -2.64 2.16
N HIS A 155 -7.85 -1.65 1.85
CA HIS A 155 -6.40 -1.75 1.98
C HIS A 155 -5.96 -1.81 3.45
N ARG A 156 -6.41 -0.87 4.26
CA ARG A 156 -6.18 -0.72 5.71
C ARG A 156 -4.76 -0.31 6.14
N ASP A 157 -3.85 -0.08 5.21
CA ASP A 157 -2.51 0.40 5.53
C ASP A 157 -1.99 1.42 4.49
N ILE A 158 -2.82 2.39 4.14
CA ILE A 158 -2.43 3.50 3.27
C ILE A 158 -1.52 4.44 4.03
N LYS A 159 -0.31 4.62 3.52
CA LYS A 159 0.74 5.50 4.00
C LYS A 159 1.81 5.64 2.92
N SER A 160 2.68 6.63 3.04
CA SER A 160 3.71 6.91 2.03
C SER A 160 4.65 5.72 1.75
N ASP A 161 4.91 4.87 2.77
CA ASP A 161 5.73 3.66 2.62
C ASP A 161 5.13 2.65 1.63
N ASN A 162 3.81 2.64 1.49
CA ASN A 162 3.06 1.70 0.67
C ASN A 162 2.62 2.28 -0.68
N ILE A 163 3.21 3.38 -1.08
CA ILE A 163 3.08 3.98 -2.40
C ILE A 163 4.42 3.90 -3.10
N LEU A 164 4.50 3.13 -4.17
CA LEU A 164 5.70 2.97 -4.98
C LEU A 164 5.63 3.81 -6.25
N LEU A 165 6.80 4.23 -6.71
CA LEU A 165 6.97 5.19 -7.80
C LEU A 165 7.86 4.61 -8.90
N SER A 166 7.54 4.91 -10.17
CA SER A 166 8.50 4.77 -11.27
C SER A 166 9.33 6.05 -11.40
N LEU A 167 10.46 5.98 -12.11
CA LEU A 167 11.27 7.17 -12.41
C LEU A 167 10.53 8.19 -13.31
N GLN A 168 9.48 7.78 -14.00
CA GLN A 168 8.62 8.62 -14.82
C GLN A 168 7.50 9.29 -14.03
N GLY A 169 7.30 8.90 -12.77
CA GLY A 169 6.28 9.45 -11.89
C GLY A 169 5.00 8.60 -11.78
N ASP A 170 4.98 7.37 -12.32
CA ASP A 170 3.86 6.47 -12.12
C ASP A 170 3.73 6.10 -10.64
N ILE A 171 2.50 5.97 -10.18
CA ILE A 171 2.16 5.80 -8.76
C ILE A 171 1.32 4.55 -8.58
N LYS A 172 1.75 3.65 -7.69
CA LYS A 172 1.07 2.38 -7.44
C LYS A 172 1.00 2.03 -5.97
N LEU A 173 -0.15 1.50 -5.56
CA LEU A 173 -0.37 0.92 -4.24
C LEU A 173 0.34 -0.41 -4.11
N THR A 174 0.93 -0.67 -2.95
CA THR A 174 1.55 -1.95 -2.59
C THR A 174 1.20 -2.35 -1.16
N ASP A 175 1.66 -3.52 -0.73
CA ASP A 175 1.48 -4.11 0.59
C ASP A 175 0.01 -4.36 0.96
N PHE A 176 -0.51 -5.51 0.51
CA PHE A 176 -1.88 -5.95 0.77
C PHE A 176 -1.98 -6.91 1.97
N GLY A 177 -0.95 -6.97 2.82
CA GLY A 177 -0.90 -7.87 3.98
C GLY A 177 -2.00 -7.63 5.00
N PHE A 178 -2.48 -6.40 5.14
CA PHE A 178 -3.57 -6.03 6.03
C PHE A 178 -4.93 -5.84 5.34
N CYS A 179 -5.04 -6.10 4.04
CA CYS A 179 -6.29 -5.90 3.33
C CYS A 179 -7.42 -6.81 3.85
N ALA A 180 -8.65 -6.33 3.72
CA ALA A 180 -9.85 -7.09 4.06
C ALA A 180 -10.78 -7.18 2.87
N GLN A 181 -11.26 -8.40 2.61
CA GLN A 181 -12.33 -8.64 1.65
C GLN A 181 -13.68 -8.42 2.35
N LEU A 182 -14.49 -7.52 1.80
CA LEU A 182 -15.88 -7.34 2.20
C LEU A 182 -16.79 -8.21 1.31
N ASN A 183 -17.87 -8.72 1.88
CA ASN A 183 -18.90 -9.45 1.16
C ASN A 183 -20.27 -9.12 1.77
N GLU A 184 -21.35 -9.63 1.18
CA GLU A 184 -22.72 -9.36 1.62
C GLU A 184 -22.97 -9.74 3.09
N SER A 185 -22.30 -10.78 3.60
CA SER A 185 -22.43 -11.23 5.00
C SER A 185 -21.50 -10.49 5.95
N GLN A 186 -20.49 -9.78 5.46
CA GLN A 186 -19.49 -9.04 6.22
C GLN A 186 -19.16 -7.71 5.53
N ALA A 187 -20.14 -6.82 5.49
CA ALA A 187 -19.99 -5.50 4.87
C ALA A 187 -19.13 -4.53 5.68
N LYS A 188 -18.83 -4.85 6.94
CA LYS A 188 -18.02 -4.04 7.84
C LYS A 188 -17.01 -4.89 8.62
N ARG A 189 -15.99 -4.24 9.16
CA ARG A 189 -14.92 -4.84 9.98
C ARG A 189 -14.81 -4.16 11.32
N THR A 190 -14.23 -4.85 12.31
CA THR A 190 -13.97 -4.34 13.66
C THR A 190 -12.53 -4.55 14.11
N THR A 191 -11.71 -5.24 13.33
CA THR A 191 -10.32 -5.55 13.66
C THR A 191 -9.46 -4.30 13.60
N MET A 192 -8.73 -4.01 14.67
CA MET A 192 -7.75 -2.91 14.67
C MET A 192 -6.46 -3.38 14.00
N VAL A 193 -6.27 -2.99 12.75
CA VAL A 193 -5.06 -3.26 11.95
C VAL A 193 -4.64 -2.00 11.20
N GLY A 194 -3.38 -1.94 10.82
CA GLY A 194 -2.75 -0.83 10.12
C GLY A 194 -1.58 -0.26 10.92
N THR A 195 -1.09 0.88 10.50
CA THR A 195 -0.03 1.62 11.18
C THR A 195 -0.66 2.73 12.04
N PRO A 196 -0.40 2.81 13.35
CA PRO A 196 -1.14 3.65 14.28
C PRO A 196 -1.39 5.09 13.82
N TYR A 197 -0.35 5.80 13.36
CA TYR A 197 -0.43 7.22 13.00
C TYR A 197 -1.38 7.53 11.82
N TRP A 198 -1.67 6.54 10.97
CA TRP A 198 -2.55 6.65 9.79
C TRP A 198 -3.94 6.08 10.01
N MET A 199 -4.22 5.48 11.16
CA MET A 199 -5.51 4.86 11.45
C MET A 199 -6.62 5.89 11.61
N ALA A 200 -7.79 5.59 11.02
CA ALA A 200 -9.01 6.36 11.24
C ALA A 200 -9.53 6.21 12.68
N PRO A 201 -10.23 7.23 13.22
CA PRO A 201 -10.78 7.18 14.58
C PRO A 201 -11.66 5.95 14.85
N GLU A 202 -12.49 5.55 13.89
CA GLU A 202 -13.35 4.38 14.02
C GLU A 202 -12.59 3.05 14.11
N VAL A 203 -11.40 2.97 13.52
CA VAL A 203 -10.49 1.81 13.66
C VAL A 203 -9.89 1.79 15.06
N VAL A 204 -9.38 2.92 15.52
CA VAL A 204 -8.77 3.06 16.85
C VAL A 204 -9.74 2.77 17.97
N THR A 205 -10.99 3.21 17.85
CA THR A 205 -12.06 2.99 18.84
C THR A 205 -12.77 1.65 18.68
N ARG A 206 -12.27 0.81 17.75
CA ARG A 206 -12.80 -0.55 17.49
C ARG A 206 -14.29 -0.59 17.16
N LYS A 207 -14.79 0.46 16.51
CA LYS A 207 -16.13 0.47 15.93
C LYS A 207 -16.15 -0.32 14.62
N GLU A 208 -17.35 -0.60 14.14
CA GLU A 208 -17.50 -1.13 12.79
C GLU A 208 -17.04 -0.10 11.76
N TYR A 209 -16.27 -0.53 10.78
CA TYR A 209 -15.76 0.34 9.72
C TYR A 209 -15.82 -0.33 8.34
N GLY A 210 -15.81 0.49 7.31
CA GLY A 210 -15.77 0.09 5.90
C GLY A 210 -14.60 0.71 5.16
N SER A 211 -14.75 0.83 3.86
CA SER A 211 -13.70 1.30 2.93
C SER A 211 -13.23 2.74 3.18
N LYS A 212 -14.04 3.58 3.81
CA LYS A 212 -13.72 5.00 4.05
C LYS A 212 -12.57 5.21 5.06
N VAL A 213 -12.12 4.16 5.75
CA VAL A 213 -10.89 4.23 6.55
C VAL A 213 -9.67 4.52 5.69
N ASP A 214 -9.65 4.05 4.44
CA ASP A 214 -8.58 4.34 3.50
C ASP A 214 -8.58 5.81 3.04
N ILE A 215 -9.73 6.47 3.03
CA ILE A 215 -9.86 7.90 2.71
C ILE A 215 -9.26 8.75 3.83
N TRP A 216 -9.51 8.40 5.09
CA TRP A 216 -8.84 9.02 6.23
C TRP A 216 -7.32 8.88 6.12
N SER A 217 -6.83 7.67 5.90
CA SER A 217 -5.40 7.40 5.78
C SER A 217 -4.76 8.16 4.61
N LEU A 218 -5.47 8.34 3.50
CA LEU A 218 -5.06 9.21 2.39
C LEU A 218 -4.90 10.67 2.85
N GLY A 219 -5.82 11.17 3.66
CA GLY A 219 -5.72 12.51 4.25
C GLY A 219 -4.48 12.68 5.13
N ILE A 220 -4.17 11.69 5.96
CA ILE A 220 -2.93 11.68 6.76
C ILE A 220 -1.69 11.62 5.84
N MET A 221 -1.72 10.83 4.78
CA MET A 221 -0.63 10.77 3.81
C MET A 221 -0.46 12.11 3.07
N ALA A 222 -1.54 12.83 2.79
CA ALA A 222 -1.45 14.20 2.27
C ALA A 222 -0.75 15.14 3.25
N ILE A 223 -0.98 15.00 4.55
CA ILE A 223 -0.22 15.73 5.58
C ILE A 223 1.27 15.35 5.55
N GLU A 224 1.61 14.08 5.37
CA GLU A 224 3.01 13.67 5.15
C GLU A 224 3.63 14.42 3.95
N MET A 225 2.92 14.56 2.86
CA MET A 225 3.40 15.27 1.67
C MET A 225 3.56 16.79 1.90
N ILE A 226 2.81 17.38 2.84
CA ILE A 226 2.92 18.79 3.22
C ILE A 226 4.04 19.02 4.24
N GLU A 227 4.09 18.20 5.28
CA GLU A 227 4.89 18.42 6.50
C GLU A 227 6.09 17.46 6.62
N GLY A 228 6.19 16.44 5.75
CA GLY A 228 7.24 15.44 5.74
C GLY A 228 6.99 14.23 6.67
N GLU A 229 6.02 14.31 7.56
CA GLU A 229 5.66 13.27 8.52
C GLU A 229 4.17 13.31 8.87
N PRO A 230 3.58 12.19 9.35
CA PRO A 230 2.20 12.19 9.83
C PRO A 230 2.09 12.91 11.19
N PRO A 231 0.87 13.34 11.58
CA PRO A 231 0.62 13.85 12.92
C PRO A 231 1.05 12.85 14.01
N TYR A 232 1.55 13.38 15.13
CA TYR A 232 1.91 12.61 16.33
C TYR A 232 3.09 11.64 16.18
N LEU A 233 3.89 11.75 15.11
CA LEU A 233 5.00 10.82 14.87
C LEU A 233 6.01 10.80 16.04
N ASN A 234 6.18 11.93 16.74
CA ASN A 234 7.06 12.03 17.91
C ASN A 234 6.49 11.38 19.18
N GLU A 235 5.22 11.02 19.17
CA GLU A 235 4.58 10.30 20.26
C GLU A 235 4.78 8.79 20.12
N ASN A 236 4.77 8.05 21.23
CA ASN A 236 4.72 6.61 21.11
C ASN A 236 3.39 6.14 20.50
N PRO A 237 3.31 4.94 19.89
CA PRO A 237 2.13 4.49 19.18
C PRO A 237 0.84 4.49 20.02
N LEU A 238 0.89 4.11 21.28
CA LEU A 238 -0.29 4.10 22.17
C LEU A 238 -0.79 5.51 22.45
N ARG A 239 0.11 6.47 22.66
CA ARG A 239 -0.24 7.88 22.85
C ARG A 239 -0.85 8.46 21.57
N ALA A 240 -0.28 8.12 20.40
CA ALA A 240 -0.84 8.53 19.11
C ALA A 240 -2.27 8.03 18.91
N LEU A 241 -2.55 6.76 19.23
CA LEU A 241 -3.92 6.21 19.18
C LEU A 241 -4.89 6.97 20.07
N TYR A 242 -4.47 7.28 21.29
CA TYR A 242 -5.28 8.10 22.21
C TYR A 242 -5.61 9.48 21.64
N LEU A 243 -4.61 10.15 21.05
CA LEU A 243 -4.77 11.48 20.45
C LEU A 243 -5.69 11.45 19.22
N ILE A 244 -5.60 10.43 18.38
CA ILE A 244 -6.51 10.21 17.24
C ILE A 244 -7.94 10.07 17.73
N ALA A 245 -8.15 9.27 18.76
CA ALA A 245 -9.50 9.03 19.33
C ALA A 245 -10.11 10.28 19.99
N THR A 246 -9.30 11.13 20.60
CA THR A 246 -9.75 12.27 21.41
C THR A 246 -9.76 13.60 20.66
N ASN A 247 -8.79 13.85 19.76
CA ASN A 247 -8.67 15.15 19.09
C ASN A 247 -9.48 15.24 17.78
N GLY A 248 -9.86 14.08 17.18
CA GLY A 248 -10.53 14.08 15.88
C GLY A 248 -9.60 14.52 14.75
N THR A 249 -10.08 15.40 13.87
CA THR A 249 -9.29 15.91 12.73
C THR A 249 -8.02 16.61 13.20
N PRO A 250 -6.83 16.16 12.75
CA PRO A 250 -5.56 16.75 13.15
C PRO A 250 -5.42 18.19 12.64
N THR A 251 -4.65 19.02 13.38
CA THR A 251 -4.34 20.38 13.02
C THR A 251 -3.02 20.42 12.25
N LEU A 252 -3.00 21.17 11.13
CA LEU A 252 -1.78 21.45 10.37
C LEU A 252 -0.92 22.50 11.08
N GLN A 253 0.39 22.47 10.84
CA GLN A 253 1.31 23.48 11.40
C GLN A 253 1.07 24.87 10.80
N SER A 254 0.85 24.96 9.50
CA SER A 254 0.65 26.23 8.77
C SER A 254 -0.48 26.12 7.74
N PRO A 255 -1.73 25.99 8.20
CA PRO A 255 -2.87 25.80 7.30
C PRO A 255 -3.10 26.96 6.35
N GLU A 256 -2.70 28.19 6.74
CA GLU A 256 -2.78 29.41 5.94
C GLU A 256 -1.88 29.38 4.69
N SER A 257 -0.86 28.53 4.66
CA SER A 257 0.03 28.36 3.51
C SER A 257 -0.60 27.54 2.37
N LEU A 258 -1.69 26.85 2.65
CA LEU A 258 -2.39 26.01 1.69
C LEU A 258 -3.52 26.77 0.99
N SER A 259 -3.79 26.41 -0.27
CA SER A 259 -4.95 26.92 -0.98
C SER A 259 -6.25 26.49 -0.28
N GLU A 260 -7.30 27.28 -0.48
CA GLU A 260 -8.62 26.97 0.08
C GLU A 260 -9.17 25.64 -0.44
N VAL A 261 -8.98 25.35 -1.72
CA VAL A 261 -9.43 24.08 -2.33
C VAL A 261 -8.69 22.88 -1.76
N PHE A 262 -7.40 23.00 -1.44
CA PHE A 262 -6.65 21.92 -0.81
C PHE A 262 -7.07 21.72 0.65
N ARG A 263 -7.28 22.78 1.41
CA ARG A 263 -7.84 22.70 2.78
C ARG A 263 -9.20 22.01 2.80
N ASP A 264 -10.06 22.30 1.83
CA ASP A 264 -11.36 21.64 1.70
C ASP A 264 -11.21 20.14 1.40
N PHE A 265 -10.30 19.77 0.50
CA PHE A 265 -9.97 18.36 0.21
C PHE A 265 -9.53 17.62 1.47
N LEU A 266 -8.61 18.19 2.23
CA LEU A 266 -8.11 17.61 3.50
C LEU A 266 -9.24 17.47 4.53
N SER A 267 -10.07 18.49 4.71
CA SER A 267 -11.19 18.45 5.65
C SER A 267 -12.17 17.34 5.35
N LYS A 268 -12.40 17.05 4.08
CA LYS A 268 -13.27 15.96 3.64
C LYS A 268 -12.65 14.57 3.86
N CYS A 269 -11.37 14.40 3.53
CA CYS A 269 -10.66 13.15 3.83
C CYS A 269 -10.63 12.85 5.33
N LEU A 270 -10.45 13.90 6.15
CA LEU A 270 -10.26 13.82 7.59
C LEU A 270 -11.53 14.13 8.38
N GLU A 271 -12.69 13.93 7.76
CA GLU A 271 -13.99 13.94 8.46
C GLU A 271 -14.04 12.78 9.45
N VAL A 272 -14.34 13.11 10.71
CA VAL A 272 -14.37 12.12 11.81
C VAL A 272 -15.51 11.14 11.64
N ASP A 273 -16.69 11.63 11.24
CA ASP A 273 -17.86 10.78 11.01
C ASP A 273 -17.72 10.04 9.66
N PRO A 274 -17.56 8.70 9.70
CA PRO A 274 -17.42 7.92 8.47
C PRO A 274 -18.66 7.94 7.59
N GLU A 275 -19.85 8.24 8.14
CA GLU A 275 -21.07 8.37 7.33
C GLU A 275 -21.06 9.66 6.49
N ILE A 276 -20.39 10.71 6.96
CA ILE A 276 -20.24 12.00 6.26
C ILE A 276 -18.99 11.99 5.38
N ARG A 277 -17.94 11.30 5.80
CA ARG A 277 -16.70 11.21 5.03
C ARG A 277 -16.97 10.67 3.62
N PRO A 278 -16.51 11.35 2.55
CA PRO A 278 -16.75 10.91 1.18
C PRO A 278 -16.09 9.57 0.84
N SER A 279 -16.65 8.87 -0.14
CA SER A 279 -16.06 7.68 -0.75
C SER A 279 -14.89 8.05 -1.67
N ALA A 280 -14.12 7.05 -2.13
CA ALA A 280 -13.09 7.26 -3.15
C ALA A 280 -13.69 7.79 -4.46
N GLU A 281 -14.84 7.30 -4.88
CA GLU A 281 -15.57 7.79 -6.05
C GLU A 281 -15.92 9.28 -5.93
N ASP A 282 -16.42 9.71 -4.79
CA ASP A 282 -16.76 11.12 -4.54
C ASP A 282 -15.53 12.01 -4.50
N MET A 283 -14.45 11.54 -3.85
CA MET A 283 -13.21 12.30 -3.77
C MET A 283 -12.50 12.44 -5.12
N LEU A 284 -12.68 11.50 -6.05
CA LEU A 284 -12.17 11.63 -7.43
C LEU A 284 -12.79 12.80 -8.21
N LYS A 285 -13.95 13.29 -7.77
CA LYS A 285 -14.65 14.46 -8.35
C LYS A 285 -14.26 15.78 -7.68
N HIS A 286 -13.44 15.76 -6.63
CA HIS A 286 -13.07 16.96 -5.89
C HIS A 286 -12.24 17.92 -6.75
N PRO A 287 -12.53 19.26 -6.71
CA PRO A 287 -11.84 20.27 -7.52
C PRO A 287 -10.33 20.32 -7.34
N PHE A 288 -9.81 19.95 -6.14
CA PHE A 288 -8.37 19.89 -5.90
C PHE A 288 -7.63 19.00 -6.89
N LEU A 289 -8.23 17.87 -7.29
CA LEU A 289 -7.62 16.93 -8.23
C LEU A 289 -7.52 17.48 -9.65
N ALA A 290 -8.31 18.49 -9.99
CA ALA A 290 -8.19 19.18 -11.27
C ALA A 290 -6.91 20.03 -11.37
N LEU A 291 -6.27 20.33 -10.24
CA LEU A 291 -4.98 21.02 -10.16
C LEU A 291 -3.78 20.07 -10.30
N ALA A 292 -4.00 18.78 -10.48
CA ALA A 292 -2.93 17.80 -10.58
C ALA A 292 -1.99 18.11 -11.74
N ASP A 293 -0.71 18.23 -11.42
CA ASP A 293 0.36 18.35 -12.41
C ASP A 293 0.51 17.03 -13.20
N PRO A 294 1.08 17.05 -14.40
CA PRO A 294 1.48 15.83 -15.08
C PRO A 294 2.42 14.99 -14.20
N LEU A 295 2.28 13.67 -14.21
CA LEU A 295 3.07 12.75 -13.37
C LEU A 295 4.58 12.92 -13.54
N ARG A 296 5.03 13.29 -14.74
CA ARG A 296 6.44 13.60 -15.02
C ARG A 296 7.01 14.72 -14.13
N SER A 297 6.17 15.57 -13.56
CA SER A 297 6.60 16.63 -12.62
C SER A 297 7.17 16.06 -11.31
N LEU A 298 6.87 14.80 -10.99
CA LEU A 298 7.40 14.08 -9.85
C LEU A 298 8.83 13.53 -10.10
N SER A 299 9.22 13.34 -11.35
CA SER A 299 10.52 12.74 -11.69
C SER A 299 11.73 13.42 -11.05
N PRO A 300 11.85 14.76 -11.01
CA PRO A 300 12.97 15.43 -10.32
C PRO A 300 13.01 15.10 -8.82
N LEU A 301 11.87 15.05 -8.15
CA LEU A 301 11.78 14.72 -6.72
C LEU A 301 12.18 13.28 -6.46
N ILE A 302 11.74 12.37 -7.30
CA ILE A 302 12.03 10.94 -7.21
C ILE A 302 13.54 10.70 -7.42
N ARG A 303 14.14 11.33 -8.42
CA ARG A 303 15.58 11.22 -8.69
C ARG A 303 16.42 11.76 -7.55
N ALA A 304 16.07 12.94 -7.01
CA ALA A 304 16.76 13.52 -5.87
C ALA A 304 16.69 12.61 -4.62
N ALA A 305 15.54 12.00 -4.36
CA ALA A 305 15.38 11.04 -3.26
C ALA A 305 16.24 9.78 -3.47
N ARG A 306 16.31 9.25 -4.70
CA ARG A 306 17.15 8.09 -5.03
C ARG A 306 18.63 8.37 -4.88
N GLU A 307 19.11 9.54 -5.27
CA GLU A 307 20.49 9.96 -5.09
C GLU A 307 20.86 10.10 -3.61
N SER A 308 19.96 10.64 -2.80
CA SER A 308 20.14 10.77 -1.35
C SER A 308 20.26 9.40 -0.67
N THR A 309 19.41 8.44 -1.02
CA THR A 309 19.46 7.07 -0.46
C THR A 309 20.66 6.27 -0.92
N ALA A 310 21.20 6.53 -2.11
CA ALA A 310 22.40 5.87 -2.60
C ALA A 310 23.70 6.36 -1.92
N SER A 311 23.66 7.54 -1.31
CA SER A 311 24.81 8.19 -0.65
C SER A 311 24.86 7.92 0.86
N SER A 312 23.84 7.32 1.44
CA SER A 312 23.74 6.90 2.86
C SER A 312 23.95 5.39 3.01
#